data_aa652d5a9bb60e5d9c5283efab1a60c0
#
_entry.id   aa652d5a9bb60e5d9c5283efab1a60c0
#
_cell.length_a   1.000
_cell.length_b   1.000
_cell.length_c   1.000
_cell.angle_alpha   90.00
_cell.angle_beta   90.00
_cell.angle_gamma   90.00
#
_symmetry.space_group_name_H-M   'P 1'
#
loop_
_entity.id
_entity.type
_entity.pdbx_description
1 polymer ?
#
loop_
_entity_poly.entity_id
_entity_poly.type
_entity_poly.pdbx_seq_one_letter_code
_entity_poly.pdbx_strand_id
1 'polypeptide(L)'
;KSRFVEMFGDLEPSVPISEACIEFADGDWIEGKDQSESGIRLIQTGNIGRGVFRDKANHARYISEQTFEQLSCHEVFPGDILISRLPDPVGRACIVPGNACRSITAVDCSIIRLKEEWDSSFFVSCTMTEQYERQIKSYLTGTTRKRISRSNLGKVKIPAPPLALQQEFAAFVAQVDKLRFE
;
A
#
# COMPACT_ATOMS: atom_id res chain seq x y z
N LYS A 1 -14.00 -11.38 2.91
CA LYS A 1 -13.19 -12.53 2.39
C LYS A 1 -14.03 -13.48 1.54
N SER A 2 -15.26 -13.81 1.94
CA SER A 2 -16.16 -14.69 1.17
C SER A 2 -16.58 -14.10 -0.19
N ARG A 3 -16.99 -12.82 -0.22
CA ARG A 3 -17.42 -12.16 -1.48
C ARG A 3 -16.29 -12.05 -2.50
N PHE A 4 -15.06 -11.75 -2.06
CA PHE A 4 -13.91 -11.74 -2.96
C PHE A 4 -13.67 -13.11 -3.59
N VAL A 5 -13.71 -14.18 -2.78
CA VAL A 5 -13.54 -15.55 -3.27
C VAL A 5 -14.68 -15.97 -4.19
N GLU A 6 -15.91 -15.58 -3.88
CA GLU A 6 -17.08 -15.85 -4.73
C GLU A 6 -16.96 -15.19 -6.12
N MET A 7 -16.49 -13.93 -6.18
CA MET A 7 -16.38 -13.20 -7.46
C MET A 7 -15.11 -13.53 -8.23
N PHE A 8 -14.00 -13.83 -7.55
CA PHE A 8 -12.67 -13.85 -8.16
C PHE A 8 -11.83 -15.07 -7.77
N GLY A 9 -12.38 -16.03 -7.02
CA GLY A 9 -11.63 -17.18 -6.51
C GLY A 9 -11.03 -18.09 -7.58
N ASP A 10 -11.69 -18.15 -8.73
CA ASP A 10 -11.25 -18.96 -9.89
C ASP A 10 -10.31 -18.20 -10.84
N LEU A 11 -10.04 -16.91 -10.58
CA LEU A 11 -9.15 -16.12 -11.41
C LEU A 11 -7.69 -16.34 -11.00
N GLU A 12 -6.89 -16.77 -11.96
CA GLU A 12 -5.45 -16.86 -11.76
C GLU A 12 -4.78 -15.48 -11.78
N PRO A 13 -3.82 -15.21 -10.87
CA PRO A 13 -3.03 -14.00 -10.93
C PRO A 13 -2.21 -13.95 -12.21
N SER A 14 -2.42 -12.92 -13.01
CA SER A 14 -1.84 -12.81 -14.34
C SER A 14 -0.97 -11.57 -14.51
N VAL A 15 -1.30 -10.46 -13.83
CA VAL A 15 -0.62 -9.17 -14.03
C VAL A 15 0.32 -8.88 -12.88
N PRO A 16 1.63 -8.67 -13.13
CA PRO A 16 2.59 -8.20 -12.14
C PRO A 16 2.18 -6.84 -11.56
N ILE A 17 2.38 -6.64 -10.26
CA ILE A 17 2.07 -5.36 -9.60
C ILE A 17 2.72 -4.18 -10.32
N SER A 18 3.98 -4.32 -10.75
CA SER A 18 4.69 -3.25 -11.48
C SER A 18 4.02 -2.84 -12.79
N GLU A 19 3.26 -3.73 -13.42
CA GLU A 19 2.54 -3.45 -14.67
C GLU A 19 1.18 -2.79 -14.44
N ALA A 20 0.60 -2.92 -13.23
CA ALA A 20 -0.66 -2.30 -12.85
C ALA A 20 -0.51 -0.81 -12.48
N CYS A 21 0.70 -0.29 -12.41
CA CYS A 21 1.01 1.03 -11.87
C CYS A 21 1.43 2.03 -12.93
N ILE A 22 1.09 3.31 -12.72
CA ILE A 22 1.73 4.46 -13.36
C ILE A 22 2.91 4.97 -12.52
N GLU A 23 2.85 4.76 -11.18
CA GLU A 23 3.94 5.04 -10.25
C GLU A 23 4.19 3.81 -9.38
N PHE A 24 5.43 3.36 -9.31
CA PHE A 24 5.88 2.29 -8.43
C PHE A 24 7.25 2.63 -7.87
N ALA A 25 7.27 3.33 -6.75
CA ALA A 25 8.46 3.89 -6.12
C ALA A 25 8.69 3.33 -4.71
N ASP A 26 9.90 3.48 -4.21
CA ASP A 26 10.18 3.34 -2.79
C ASP A 26 9.94 4.68 -2.09
N GLY A 27 9.63 4.65 -0.80
CA GLY A 27 9.69 5.83 0.04
C GLY A 27 11.13 6.29 0.30
N ASP A 28 11.27 7.34 1.08
CA ASP A 28 12.52 8.06 1.26
C ASP A 28 13.27 7.61 2.51
N TRP A 29 14.60 7.70 2.47
CA TRP A 29 15.47 7.45 3.61
C TRP A 29 15.54 8.69 4.48
N ILE A 30 14.77 8.69 5.57
CA ILE A 30 14.67 9.79 6.53
C ILE A 30 15.31 9.38 7.86
N GLU A 31 16.39 10.04 8.23
CA GLU A 31 17.07 9.84 9.51
C GLU A 31 16.45 10.70 10.62
N GLY A 32 16.82 10.44 11.86
CA GLY A 32 16.33 11.24 13.00
C GLY A 32 16.67 12.73 12.91
N LYS A 33 17.83 13.07 12.34
CA LYS A 33 18.26 14.45 12.10
C LYS A 33 17.46 15.22 11.07
N ASP A 34 16.78 14.48 10.17
CA ASP A 34 15.98 15.03 9.06
C ASP A 34 14.54 15.31 9.49
N GLN A 35 14.17 14.87 10.71
CA GLN A 35 12.81 15.01 11.24
C GLN A 35 12.61 16.37 11.88
N SER A 36 11.36 16.83 11.89
CA SER A 36 10.91 18.08 12.49
C SER A 36 9.67 17.84 13.37
N GLU A 37 9.31 18.82 14.20
CA GLU A 37 8.13 18.74 15.06
C GLU A 37 6.80 18.86 14.28
N SER A 38 6.84 19.49 13.11
CA SER A 38 5.69 19.73 12.26
C SER A 38 6.10 19.84 10.78
N GLY A 39 5.14 19.85 9.87
CA GLY A 39 5.37 20.00 8.42
C GLY A 39 4.77 18.86 7.61
N ILE A 40 5.56 18.31 6.68
CA ILE A 40 5.16 17.18 5.82
C ILE A 40 5.22 15.89 6.64
N ARG A 41 4.12 15.14 6.65
CA ARG A 41 4.00 13.92 7.44
C ARG A 41 4.85 12.78 6.88
N LEU A 42 5.62 12.13 7.73
CA LEU A 42 6.34 10.89 7.43
C LEU A 42 5.49 9.68 7.79
N ILE A 43 4.88 9.06 6.78
CA ILE A 43 4.15 7.78 6.95
C ILE A 43 5.17 6.66 7.10
N GLN A 44 4.96 5.80 8.09
CA GLN A 44 5.85 4.68 8.39
C GLN A 44 5.14 3.34 8.22
N THR A 45 5.91 2.25 8.18
CA THR A 45 5.37 0.87 8.08
C THR A 45 4.31 0.56 9.14
N GLY A 46 4.38 1.18 10.30
CA GLY A 46 3.39 1.06 11.37
C GLY A 46 2.03 1.68 11.06
N ASN A 47 1.94 2.58 10.08
CA ASN A 47 0.68 3.15 9.59
C ASN A 47 -0.03 2.23 8.58
N ILE A 48 0.68 1.26 8.01
CA ILE A 48 0.15 0.36 7.00
C ILE A 48 -0.40 -0.90 7.68
N GLY A 49 -1.72 -1.02 7.75
CA GLY A 49 -2.43 -2.22 8.21
C GLY A 49 -2.74 -3.17 7.04
N ARG A 50 -3.50 -4.23 7.32
CA ARG A 50 -4.08 -5.10 6.29
C ARG A 50 -5.38 -4.49 5.79
N GLY A 51 -5.34 -3.82 4.66
CA GLY A 51 -6.49 -3.13 4.07
C GLY A 51 -6.88 -1.82 4.75
N VAL A 52 -6.15 -1.36 5.75
CA VAL A 52 -6.53 -0.17 6.53
C VAL A 52 -5.33 0.73 6.81
N PHE A 53 -5.49 2.02 6.60
CA PHE A 53 -4.56 3.03 7.07
C PHE A 53 -4.76 3.26 8.58
N ARG A 54 -3.68 3.17 9.34
CA ARG A 54 -3.67 3.40 10.79
C ARG A 54 -3.10 4.77 11.08
N ASP A 55 -3.97 5.73 11.32
CA ASP A 55 -3.52 7.04 11.76
C ASP A 55 -3.05 6.99 13.22
N LYS A 56 -1.73 7.10 13.40
CA LYS A 56 -1.09 7.16 14.73
C LYS A 56 -0.73 8.61 15.04
N ALA A 57 -1.73 9.49 15.10
CA ALA A 57 -1.54 10.91 15.28
C ALA A 57 -0.63 11.26 16.48
N ASN A 58 -0.77 10.56 17.61
CA ASN A 58 0.05 10.77 18.81
C ASN A 58 1.53 10.37 18.64
N HIS A 59 1.87 9.67 17.55
CA HIS A 59 3.23 9.25 17.21
C HIS A 59 3.59 9.67 15.78
N ALA A 60 2.92 10.69 15.26
CA ALA A 60 3.20 11.22 13.94
C ALA A 60 4.61 11.80 13.89
N ARG A 61 5.27 11.61 12.77
CA ARG A 61 6.59 12.18 12.47
C ARG A 61 6.47 13.07 11.25
N TYR A 62 7.34 14.05 11.19
CA TYR A 62 7.30 15.05 10.14
C TYR A 62 8.71 15.36 9.64
N ILE A 63 8.77 15.96 8.45
CA ILE A 63 9.95 16.64 7.92
C ILE A 63 9.58 18.05 7.54
N SER A 64 10.55 18.95 7.47
CA SER A 64 10.34 20.31 6.96
C SER A 64 10.23 20.34 5.44
N GLU A 65 9.63 21.41 4.89
CA GLU A 65 9.65 21.68 3.44
C GLU A 65 11.09 21.74 2.89
N GLN A 66 12.00 22.35 3.64
CA GLN A 66 13.40 22.40 3.27
C GLN A 66 14.02 21.00 3.15
N THR A 67 13.75 20.11 4.11
CA THR A 67 14.23 18.72 4.06
C THR A 67 13.63 17.98 2.88
N PHE A 68 12.33 18.17 2.59
CA PHE A 68 11.67 17.58 1.45
C PHE A 68 12.38 17.93 0.13
N GLU A 69 12.70 19.22 -0.07
CA GLU A 69 13.40 19.70 -1.26
C GLU A 69 14.83 19.18 -1.33
N GLN A 70 15.59 19.27 -0.22
CA GLN A 70 16.98 18.84 -0.15
C GLN A 70 17.18 17.36 -0.44
N LEU A 71 16.25 16.51 0.04
CA LEU A 71 16.31 15.07 -0.18
C LEU A 71 15.57 14.64 -1.45
N SER A 72 14.92 15.57 -2.16
CA SER A 72 14.09 15.28 -3.33
C SER A 72 13.07 14.17 -3.06
N CYS A 73 12.34 14.29 -1.95
CA CYS A 73 11.44 13.26 -1.48
C CYS A 73 10.26 13.01 -2.43
N HIS A 74 9.77 11.76 -2.43
CA HIS A 74 8.59 11.37 -3.18
C HIS A 74 7.32 11.66 -2.38
N GLU A 75 6.48 12.54 -2.93
CA GLU A 75 5.19 12.86 -2.30
C GLU A 75 4.17 11.74 -2.48
N VAL A 76 3.48 11.43 -1.39
CA VAL A 76 2.36 10.47 -1.33
C VAL A 76 1.06 11.26 -1.39
N PHE A 77 0.19 10.88 -2.32
CA PHE A 77 -1.10 11.54 -2.51
C PHE A 77 -2.27 10.71 -1.95
N PRO A 78 -3.38 11.38 -1.56
CA PRO A 78 -4.62 10.67 -1.26
C PRO A 78 -5.03 9.75 -2.41
N GLY A 79 -5.40 8.50 -2.07
CA GLY A 79 -5.74 7.47 -3.06
C GLY A 79 -4.56 6.59 -3.50
N ASP A 80 -3.31 7.01 -3.28
CA ASP A 80 -2.16 6.12 -3.46
C ASP A 80 -2.28 4.90 -2.54
N ILE A 81 -1.70 3.79 -2.98
CA ILE A 81 -1.59 2.59 -2.15
C ILE A 81 -0.18 2.51 -1.61
N LEU A 82 -0.06 2.26 -0.31
CA LEU A 82 1.20 1.98 0.33
C LEU A 82 1.31 0.51 0.68
N ILE A 83 2.46 -0.11 0.35
CA ILE A 83 2.76 -1.50 0.72
C ILE A 83 3.98 -1.53 1.64
N SER A 84 3.83 -2.12 2.82
CA SER A 84 4.93 -2.33 3.76
C SER A 84 5.82 -3.49 3.31
N ARG A 85 7.11 -3.23 3.07
CA ARG A 85 8.09 -4.24 2.66
C ARG A 85 8.79 -4.92 3.84
N LEU A 86 8.64 -4.36 5.04
CA LEU A 86 9.00 -4.91 6.35
C LEU A 86 8.25 -4.13 7.46
N PRO A 87 8.19 -4.55 8.71
CA PRO A 87 8.46 -5.89 9.19
C PRO A 87 7.33 -6.86 8.86
N ASP A 88 7.45 -8.09 9.33
CA ASP A 88 6.39 -9.11 9.23
C ASP A 88 5.07 -8.63 9.90
N PRO A 89 3.90 -8.88 9.32
CA PRO A 89 3.66 -9.50 8.01
C PRO A 89 4.02 -8.56 6.85
N VAL A 90 4.96 -9.01 6.02
CA VAL A 90 5.40 -8.30 4.82
C VAL A 90 4.29 -8.28 3.77
N GLY A 91 4.21 -7.21 2.99
CA GLY A 91 3.21 -7.09 1.92
C GLY A 91 1.86 -6.52 2.36
N ARG A 92 1.74 -6.04 3.61
CA ARG A 92 0.51 -5.33 4.02
C ARG A 92 0.33 -4.09 3.17
N ALA A 93 -0.90 -3.86 2.73
CA ALA A 93 -1.25 -2.70 1.93
C ALA A 93 -2.42 -1.92 2.53
N CYS A 94 -2.47 -0.62 2.25
CA CYS A 94 -3.61 0.24 2.54
C CYS A 94 -3.70 1.37 1.52
N ILE A 95 -4.89 1.96 1.39
CA ILE A 95 -5.10 3.19 0.62
C ILE A 95 -4.82 4.39 1.52
N VAL A 96 -4.14 5.40 1.01
CA VAL A 96 -3.96 6.69 1.69
C VAL A 96 -5.30 7.43 1.72
N PRO A 97 -5.80 7.83 2.91
CA PRO A 97 -7.13 8.42 3.01
C PRO A 97 -7.24 9.78 2.32
N GLY A 98 -8.44 10.13 1.85
CA GLY A 98 -8.71 11.35 1.11
C GLY A 98 -8.51 12.66 1.89
N ASN A 99 -8.51 12.59 3.22
CA ASN A 99 -8.24 13.70 4.13
C ASN A 99 -6.79 13.73 4.67
N ALA A 100 -5.90 12.94 4.08
CA ALA A 100 -4.49 12.94 4.48
C ALA A 100 -3.85 14.31 4.21
N CYS A 101 -3.05 14.80 5.18
CA CYS A 101 -2.20 15.95 4.96
C CYS A 101 -1.06 15.59 4.00
N ARG A 102 -0.35 16.61 3.48
CA ARG A 102 0.84 16.42 2.65
C ARG A 102 1.79 15.44 3.32
N SER A 103 2.22 14.42 2.59
CA SER A 103 2.91 13.28 3.18
C SER A 103 3.99 12.71 2.27
N ILE A 104 4.98 12.11 2.89
CA ILE A 104 5.95 11.19 2.29
C ILE A 104 5.89 9.86 3.04
N THR A 105 6.59 8.84 2.58
CA THR A 105 6.70 7.58 3.31
C THR A 105 8.14 7.12 3.48
N ALA A 106 8.37 6.28 4.49
CA ALA A 106 9.68 5.72 4.78
C ALA A 106 10.11 4.73 3.69
N VAL A 107 11.42 4.58 3.50
CA VAL A 107 12.05 3.71 2.49
C VAL A 107 11.58 2.25 2.51
N ASP A 108 11.10 1.78 3.64
CA ASP A 108 10.57 0.41 3.80
C ASP A 108 9.11 0.25 3.33
N CYS A 109 8.53 1.29 2.76
CA CYS A 109 7.22 1.29 2.13
C CYS A 109 7.39 1.51 0.62
N SER A 110 6.58 0.82 -0.19
CA SER A 110 6.47 1.14 -1.60
C SER A 110 5.21 1.96 -1.85
N ILE A 111 5.33 2.96 -2.73
CA ILE A 111 4.26 3.82 -3.21
C ILE A 111 3.74 3.23 -4.51
N ILE A 112 2.44 3.03 -4.59
CA ILE A 112 1.75 2.52 -5.77
C ILE A 112 0.64 3.49 -6.16
N ARG A 113 0.73 4.03 -7.36
CA ARG A 113 -0.34 4.75 -8.03
C ARG A 113 -0.80 3.94 -9.22
N LEU A 114 -2.04 3.51 -9.19
CA LEU A 114 -2.58 2.58 -10.18
C LEU A 114 -2.89 3.29 -11.51
N LYS A 115 -2.86 2.51 -12.58
CA LYS A 115 -3.42 2.89 -13.87
C LYS A 115 -4.95 2.94 -13.79
N GLU A 116 -5.59 3.61 -14.74
CA GLU A 116 -7.05 3.83 -14.76
C GLU A 116 -7.89 2.55 -14.85
N GLU A 117 -7.34 1.46 -15.37
CA GLU A 117 -8.01 0.16 -15.46
C GLU A 117 -8.06 -0.62 -14.14
N TRP A 118 -7.57 -0.03 -13.03
CA TRP A 118 -7.52 -0.67 -11.73
C TRP A 118 -8.29 0.12 -10.66
N ASP A 119 -9.09 -0.58 -9.87
CA ASP A 119 -9.72 -0.06 -8.67
C ASP A 119 -8.84 -0.29 -7.43
N SER A 120 -8.61 0.76 -6.63
CA SER A 120 -7.73 0.70 -5.46
C SER A 120 -8.25 -0.23 -4.37
N SER A 121 -9.56 -0.30 -4.13
CA SER A 121 -10.17 -1.17 -3.11
C SER A 121 -10.07 -2.64 -3.53
N PHE A 122 -10.29 -2.92 -4.83
CA PHE A 122 -10.07 -4.26 -5.38
C PHE A 122 -8.59 -4.67 -5.25
N PHE A 123 -7.65 -3.79 -5.66
CA PHE A 123 -6.22 -4.07 -5.58
C PHE A 123 -5.79 -4.38 -4.15
N VAL A 124 -6.16 -3.56 -3.18
CA VAL A 124 -5.85 -3.78 -1.76
C VAL A 124 -6.46 -5.08 -1.26
N SER A 125 -7.67 -5.44 -1.71
CA SER A 125 -8.30 -6.71 -1.36
C SER A 125 -7.54 -7.92 -1.89
N CYS A 126 -6.93 -7.83 -3.08
CA CYS A 126 -6.02 -8.86 -3.60
C CYS A 126 -4.85 -9.11 -2.64
N THR A 127 -4.31 -8.06 -2.00
CA THR A 127 -3.19 -8.21 -1.05
C THR A 127 -3.56 -8.94 0.25
N MET A 128 -4.83 -9.17 0.50
CA MET A 128 -5.33 -9.89 1.67
C MET A 128 -5.63 -11.37 1.40
N THR A 129 -5.37 -11.86 0.19
CA THR A 129 -5.62 -13.25 -0.21
C THR A 129 -4.45 -14.18 0.16
N GLU A 130 -4.75 -15.47 0.34
CA GLU A 130 -3.72 -16.49 0.59
C GLU A 130 -2.78 -16.66 -0.62
N GLN A 131 -3.32 -16.45 -1.82
CA GLN A 131 -2.56 -16.53 -3.07
C GLN A 131 -1.48 -15.44 -3.14
N TYR A 132 -1.82 -14.21 -2.77
CA TYR A 132 -0.87 -13.12 -2.64
C TYR A 132 0.17 -13.42 -1.55
N GLU A 133 -0.27 -13.84 -0.36
CA GLU A 133 0.63 -14.15 0.75
C GLU A 133 1.64 -15.26 0.40
N ARG A 134 1.22 -16.29 -0.33
CA ARG A 134 2.12 -17.34 -0.82
C ARG A 134 3.19 -16.79 -1.75
N GLN A 135 2.82 -15.91 -2.67
CA GLN A 135 3.78 -15.26 -3.56
C GLN A 135 4.76 -14.35 -2.77
N ILE A 136 4.26 -13.52 -1.85
CA ILE A 136 5.13 -12.70 -0.98
C ILE A 136 6.14 -13.60 -0.26
N LYS A 137 5.69 -14.70 0.37
CA LYS A 137 6.57 -15.63 1.10
C LYS A 137 7.67 -16.20 0.23
N SER A 138 7.42 -16.50 -1.05
CA SER A 138 8.42 -17.05 -1.97
C SER A 138 9.53 -16.06 -2.33
N TYR A 139 9.28 -14.75 -2.20
CA TYR A 139 10.22 -13.67 -2.49
C TYR A 139 10.90 -13.07 -1.26
N LEU A 140 10.58 -13.56 -0.05
CA LEU A 140 11.19 -13.04 1.16
C LEU A 140 12.68 -13.34 1.23
N THR A 141 13.43 -12.35 1.69
CA THR A 141 14.86 -12.46 1.99
C THR A 141 15.14 -12.04 3.44
N GLY A 142 16.28 -12.44 3.97
CA GLY A 142 16.70 -12.15 5.35
C GLY A 142 16.30 -13.25 6.34
N THR A 143 17.20 -13.54 7.27
CA THR A 143 17.02 -14.56 8.32
C THR A 143 16.29 -13.98 9.55
N THR A 144 16.77 -12.86 10.08
CA THR A 144 16.25 -12.24 11.30
C THR A 144 15.12 -11.24 11.02
N ARG A 145 15.25 -10.45 9.96
CA ARG A 145 14.22 -9.52 9.49
C ARG A 145 13.85 -9.84 8.06
N LYS A 146 12.75 -10.56 7.89
CA LYS A 146 12.21 -10.87 6.58
C LYS A 146 11.75 -9.59 5.90
N ARG A 147 12.17 -9.43 4.66
CA ARG A 147 11.77 -8.30 3.81
C ARG A 147 11.61 -8.73 2.36
N ILE A 148 10.88 -7.94 1.59
CA ILE A 148 10.80 -8.06 0.14
C ILE A 148 11.41 -6.82 -0.51
N SER A 149 12.22 -6.99 -1.55
CA SER A 149 12.69 -5.86 -2.36
C SER A 149 11.55 -5.31 -3.22
N ARG A 150 11.60 -4.03 -3.62
CA ARG A 150 10.63 -3.46 -4.56
C ARG A 150 10.58 -4.24 -5.86
N SER A 151 11.74 -4.62 -6.41
CA SER A 151 11.83 -5.43 -7.62
C SER A 151 11.09 -6.77 -7.50
N ASN A 152 11.21 -7.46 -6.37
CA ASN A 152 10.51 -8.72 -6.15
C ASN A 152 9.01 -8.51 -5.86
N LEU A 153 8.66 -7.44 -5.13
CA LEU A 153 7.26 -7.06 -4.93
C LEU A 153 6.56 -6.76 -6.28
N GLY A 154 7.26 -6.10 -7.20
CA GLY A 154 6.74 -5.81 -8.53
C GLY A 154 6.45 -7.05 -9.39
N LYS A 155 7.10 -8.19 -9.11
CA LYS A 155 6.85 -9.47 -9.79
C LYS A 155 5.66 -10.24 -9.25
N VAL A 156 5.17 -9.89 -8.06
CA VAL A 156 3.97 -10.51 -7.49
C VAL A 156 2.79 -10.22 -8.40
N LYS A 157 2.05 -11.27 -8.75
CA LYS A 157 0.93 -11.16 -9.68
C LYS A 157 -0.40 -11.06 -8.94
N ILE A 158 -1.31 -10.30 -9.52
CA ILE A 158 -2.70 -10.14 -9.09
C ILE A 158 -3.65 -10.53 -10.22
N PRO A 159 -4.89 -10.98 -9.91
CA PRO A 159 -5.90 -11.22 -10.93
C PRO A 159 -6.34 -9.91 -11.57
N ALA A 160 -6.70 -9.94 -12.84
CA ALA A 160 -7.05 -8.76 -13.63
C ALA A 160 -8.46 -8.91 -14.26
N PRO A 161 -9.53 -8.91 -13.47
CA PRO A 161 -10.88 -8.89 -14.01
C PRO A 161 -11.18 -7.52 -14.66
N PRO A 162 -12.18 -7.43 -15.53
CA PRO A 162 -12.64 -6.15 -16.09
C PRO A 162 -12.92 -5.12 -14.99
N LEU A 163 -12.58 -3.83 -15.24
CA LEU A 163 -12.74 -2.73 -14.27
C LEU A 163 -14.17 -2.67 -13.69
N ALA A 164 -15.19 -2.93 -14.50
CA ALA A 164 -16.58 -2.92 -14.04
C ALA A 164 -16.81 -3.93 -12.86
N LEU A 165 -16.22 -5.12 -12.92
CA LEU A 165 -16.32 -6.10 -11.84
C LEU A 165 -15.49 -5.70 -10.61
N GLN A 166 -14.33 -5.05 -10.81
CA GLN A 166 -13.54 -4.49 -9.71
C GLN A 166 -14.35 -3.42 -8.97
N GLN A 167 -15.01 -2.52 -9.69
CA GLN A 167 -15.86 -1.45 -9.15
C GLN A 167 -17.12 -1.98 -8.45
N GLU A 168 -17.76 -3.03 -8.98
CA GLU A 168 -18.86 -3.71 -8.31
C GLU A 168 -18.42 -4.25 -6.94
N PHE A 169 -17.26 -4.88 -6.88
CA PHE A 169 -16.69 -5.36 -5.63
C PHE A 169 -16.33 -4.20 -4.67
N ALA A 170 -15.73 -3.13 -5.18
CA ALA A 170 -15.40 -1.95 -4.38
C ALA A 170 -16.64 -1.30 -3.75
N ALA A 171 -17.74 -1.22 -4.50
CA ALA A 171 -19.02 -0.73 -3.99
C ALA A 171 -19.57 -1.62 -2.85
N PHE A 172 -19.43 -2.94 -2.97
CA PHE A 172 -19.78 -3.88 -1.90
C PHE A 172 -18.93 -3.66 -0.65
N VAL A 173 -17.59 -3.51 -0.79
CA VAL A 173 -16.69 -3.21 0.33
C VAL A 173 -17.09 -1.94 1.04
N ALA A 174 -17.35 -0.87 0.30
CA ALA A 174 -17.78 0.41 0.85
C ALA A 174 -19.11 0.33 1.64
N GLN A 175 -20.05 -0.52 1.20
CA GLN A 175 -21.29 -0.77 1.95
C GLN A 175 -21.03 -1.50 3.26
N VAL A 176 -20.20 -2.54 3.24
CA VAL A 176 -19.85 -3.31 4.45
C VAL A 176 -19.13 -2.43 5.47
N ASP A 177 -18.25 -1.55 5.02
CA ASP A 177 -17.54 -0.64 5.92
C ASP A 177 -18.48 0.37 6.59
N LYS A 178 -19.45 0.91 5.86
CA LYS A 178 -20.48 1.79 6.46
C LYS A 178 -21.25 1.09 7.58
N LEU A 179 -21.67 -0.16 7.37
CA LEU A 179 -22.45 -0.92 8.35
C LEU A 179 -21.66 -1.30 9.62
N ARG A 180 -20.33 -1.20 9.60
CA ARG A 180 -19.48 -1.47 10.78
C ARG A 180 -19.32 -0.26 11.71
N PHE A 181 -19.68 0.92 11.25
CA PHE A 181 -19.49 2.18 11.97
C PHE A 181 -20.84 2.83 12.36
N GLU A 182 -21.96 2.21 12.02
CA GLU A 182 -23.31 2.49 12.55
C GLU A 182 -23.60 1.58 13.76
#